data_03eabd9eaf76a4d948bf9eff994beda6
#
_entry.id   03eabd9eaf76a4d948bf9eff994beda6
#
_cell.length_a   1.000
_cell.length_b   1.000
_cell.length_c   1.000
_cell.angle_alpha   90.00
_cell.angle_beta   90.00
_cell.angle_gamma   90.00
#
_symmetry.space_group_name_H-M   'P 1'
#
loop_
_entity.id
_entity.type
_entity.pdbx_description
1 polymer ?
#
loop_
_entity_poly.entity_id
_entity_poly.type
_entity_poly.pdbx_seq_one_letter_code
_entity_poly.pdbx_strand_id
1 'polypeptide(L)'
;MTDDRRREPKGIPTGGRFAKEEAGGSDASDLDDRMGDEIKDLDESDPCAVARYLDSLDPGVRFFISDEAQALEARTLGDPDWNNAHAQELMDTARTGDLGANALDGVLRYWRPDDPDASDRLAASVDDPCFVDDVCGERAVSDRLLRSRTKWADTEDILENPYLTETQRSALSADTPDSGFTHVSDRETLRAMLFRPEEGYRARAVARNRDIVRADLELGELARTDPSDLVRGYLG
;
A
#
# COMPACT_ATOMS: atom_id res chain seq x y z
N MET A 1 -14.03 -11.26 48.01
CA MET A 1 -14.10 -12.31 46.98
C MET A 1 -12.72 -12.40 46.37
N THR A 2 -11.94 -13.41 46.80
CA THR A 2 -10.57 -13.64 46.28
C THR A 2 -10.70 -14.34 44.95
N ASP A 3 -10.15 -13.74 43.90
CA ASP A 3 -10.10 -14.29 42.54
C ASP A 3 -9.10 -15.47 42.52
N ASP A 4 -9.63 -16.67 42.67
CA ASP A 4 -8.89 -17.92 42.81
C ASP A 4 -8.57 -18.55 41.44
N ARG A 5 -8.01 -17.70 40.53
CA ARG A 5 -7.56 -18.16 39.24
C ARG A 5 -6.33 -19.03 39.40
N ARG A 6 -6.46 -20.33 39.24
CA ARG A 6 -5.35 -21.29 39.26
C ARG A 6 -4.36 -20.96 38.13
N ARG A 7 -3.14 -20.58 38.51
CA ARG A 7 -2.01 -20.51 37.59
C ARG A 7 -1.39 -21.87 37.35
N GLU A 8 -1.04 -22.17 36.12
CA GLU A 8 -0.25 -23.33 35.78
C GLU A 8 1.17 -23.26 36.42
N PRO A 9 1.78 -24.42 36.79
CA PRO A 9 3.09 -24.44 37.43
C PRO A 9 4.20 -23.80 36.58
N LYS A 10 5.08 -23.09 37.26
CA LYS A 10 6.22 -22.43 36.63
C LYS A 10 7.22 -23.49 36.14
N GLY A 11 7.55 -23.47 34.84
CA GLY A 11 8.53 -24.41 34.23
C GLY A 11 7.97 -25.32 33.13
N ILE A 12 6.66 -25.30 32.88
CA ILE A 12 6.04 -25.96 31.72
C ILE A 12 5.98 -24.94 30.57
N PRO A 13 6.09 -25.33 29.27
CA PRO A 13 6.02 -24.40 28.14
C PRO A 13 4.78 -23.49 28.12
N THR A 14 3.70 -23.90 28.79
CA THR A 14 2.45 -23.17 29.00
C THR A 14 2.43 -22.42 30.33
N GLY A 15 3.48 -22.54 31.16
CA GLY A 15 3.59 -21.94 32.48
C GLY A 15 3.53 -20.40 32.40
N GLY A 16 2.58 -19.82 33.10
CA GLY A 16 2.30 -18.38 33.09
C GLY A 16 1.03 -18.00 32.30
N ARG A 17 0.44 -18.93 31.56
CA ARG A 17 -0.91 -18.77 31.02
C ARG A 17 -1.95 -19.09 32.11
N PHE A 18 -3.07 -18.41 32.07
CA PHE A 18 -4.23 -18.82 32.86
C PHE A 18 -4.76 -20.14 32.30
N ALA A 19 -5.12 -21.07 33.18
CA ALA A 19 -5.84 -22.28 32.75
C ALA A 19 -7.07 -21.80 31.95
N LYS A 20 -7.30 -22.44 30.80
CA LYS A 20 -8.48 -22.15 29.97
C LYS A 20 -9.69 -22.47 30.88
N GLU A 21 -10.37 -21.40 31.36
CA GLU A 21 -11.72 -21.60 31.85
C GLU A 21 -12.49 -22.20 30.67
N GLU A 22 -13.27 -23.24 30.91
CA GLU A 22 -14.32 -23.61 29.98
C GLU A 22 -15.26 -22.38 29.94
N ALA A 23 -14.97 -21.47 29.06
CA ALA A 23 -15.86 -20.40 28.71
C ALA A 23 -17.12 -21.09 28.23
N GLY A 24 -18.19 -20.99 29.02
CA GLY A 24 -19.52 -21.29 28.52
C GLY A 24 -19.63 -20.54 27.21
N GLY A 25 -19.81 -21.28 26.13
CA GLY A 25 -19.65 -20.80 24.78
C GLY A 25 -20.43 -19.52 24.53
N SER A 26 -19.72 -18.43 24.29
CA SER A 26 -20.16 -17.47 23.29
C SER A 26 -19.66 -18.06 21.98
N ASP A 27 -20.54 -18.78 21.33
CA ASP A 27 -20.26 -19.46 20.10
C ASP A 27 -19.78 -18.44 19.07
N ALA A 28 -18.66 -18.74 18.37
CA ALA A 28 -18.31 -18.03 17.15
C ALA A 28 -19.49 -18.05 16.15
N SER A 29 -20.35 -19.06 16.22
CA SER A 29 -21.63 -19.15 15.51
C SER A 29 -22.59 -17.99 15.80
N ASP A 30 -22.66 -17.48 17.05
CA ASP A 30 -23.54 -16.35 17.40
C ASP A 30 -23.10 -15.03 16.77
N LEU A 31 -21.80 -14.88 16.50
CA LEU A 31 -21.24 -13.73 15.78
C LEU A 31 -21.51 -13.83 14.27
N ASP A 32 -21.32 -15.00 13.69
CA ASP A 32 -21.62 -15.29 12.28
C ASP A 32 -23.11 -15.11 11.97
N ASP A 33 -23.99 -15.61 12.85
CA ASP A 33 -25.43 -15.47 12.70
C ASP A 33 -25.88 -13.99 12.76
N ARG A 34 -25.29 -13.17 13.63
CA ARG A 34 -25.59 -11.73 13.73
C ARG A 34 -25.10 -10.97 12.51
N MET A 35 -23.89 -11.23 12.05
CA MET A 35 -23.34 -10.58 10.86
C MET A 35 -24.14 -10.94 9.60
N GLY A 36 -24.56 -12.23 9.49
CA GLY A 36 -25.41 -12.66 8.40
C GLY A 36 -26.78 -12.00 8.37
N ASP A 37 -27.37 -11.67 9.53
CA ASP A 37 -28.65 -10.97 9.63
C ASP A 37 -28.48 -9.47 9.28
N GLU A 38 -27.40 -8.81 9.69
CA GLU A 38 -27.10 -7.42 9.33
C GLU A 38 -26.89 -7.24 7.82
N ILE A 39 -26.24 -8.19 7.16
CA ILE A 39 -26.04 -8.16 5.68
C ILE A 39 -27.38 -8.32 4.94
N LYS A 40 -28.31 -9.16 5.44
CA LYS A 40 -29.63 -9.35 4.80
C LYS A 40 -30.47 -8.10 4.81
N ASP A 41 -30.31 -7.24 5.82
CA ASP A 41 -31.04 -5.99 5.95
C ASP A 41 -30.33 -4.82 5.25
N LEU A 42 -29.11 -5.03 4.74
CA LEU A 42 -28.33 -4.03 4.05
C LEU A 42 -28.90 -3.74 2.66
N ASP A 43 -29.13 -2.46 2.36
CA ASP A 43 -29.51 -2.04 1.01
C ASP A 43 -28.25 -2.02 0.10
N GLU A 44 -28.05 -3.10 -0.64
CA GLU A 44 -26.93 -3.21 -1.58
C GLU A 44 -27.00 -2.23 -2.76
N SER A 45 -28.13 -1.54 -2.96
CA SER A 45 -28.26 -0.46 -3.95
C SER A 45 -27.73 0.88 -3.43
N ASP A 46 -27.47 1.01 -2.13
CA ASP A 46 -26.78 2.17 -1.51
C ASP A 46 -25.29 1.85 -1.35
N PRO A 47 -24.42 2.36 -2.24
CA PRO A 47 -22.99 2.07 -2.20
C PRO A 47 -22.33 2.59 -0.93
N CYS A 48 -22.87 3.68 -0.34
CA CYS A 48 -22.35 4.26 0.88
C CYS A 48 -22.72 3.42 2.11
N ALA A 49 -23.91 2.79 2.12
CA ALA A 49 -24.28 1.85 3.17
C ALA A 49 -23.39 0.61 3.14
N VAL A 50 -23.15 0.05 1.97
CA VAL A 50 -22.21 -1.07 1.77
C VAL A 50 -20.80 -0.72 2.25
N ALA A 51 -20.26 0.42 1.80
CA ALA A 51 -18.93 0.86 2.17
C ALA A 51 -18.77 1.09 3.67
N ARG A 52 -19.75 1.76 4.33
CA ARG A 52 -19.75 1.96 5.79
C ARG A 52 -19.81 0.65 6.55
N TYR A 53 -20.62 -0.30 6.08
CA TYR A 53 -20.71 -1.61 6.71
C TYR A 53 -19.35 -2.33 6.66
N LEU A 54 -18.74 -2.44 5.47
CA LEU A 54 -17.45 -3.10 5.30
C LEU A 54 -16.30 -2.38 6.04
N ASP A 55 -16.33 -1.05 6.10
CA ASP A 55 -15.35 -0.24 6.85
C ASP A 55 -15.51 -0.38 8.38
N SER A 56 -16.73 -0.68 8.86
CA SER A 56 -17.00 -0.90 10.28
C SER A 56 -16.45 -2.24 10.80
N LEU A 57 -16.15 -3.17 9.91
CA LEU A 57 -15.58 -4.46 10.27
C LEU A 57 -14.13 -4.25 10.72
N ASP A 58 -13.86 -4.50 12.01
CA ASP A 58 -12.52 -4.33 12.60
C ASP A 58 -11.46 -5.06 11.76
N PRO A 59 -10.35 -4.37 11.38
CA PRO A 59 -9.23 -4.99 10.66
C PRO A 59 -8.66 -6.22 11.36
N GLY A 60 -8.75 -6.30 12.70
CA GLY A 60 -8.39 -7.49 13.48
C GLY A 60 -9.36 -8.66 13.30
N VAL A 61 -10.60 -8.38 12.89
CA VAL A 61 -11.66 -9.36 12.60
C VAL A 61 -11.68 -9.74 11.11
N ARG A 62 -11.06 -8.95 10.22
CA ARG A 62 -10.96 -9.25 8.78
C ARG A 62 -10.38 -10.64 8.47
N PHE A 63 -9.57 -11.21 9.35
CA PHE A 63 -9.12 -12.59 9.24
C PHE A 63 -10.19 -13.64 9.61
N PHE A 64 -11.33 -13.22 10.17
CA PHE A 64 -12.45 -14.05 10.59
C PHE A 64 -13.79 -13.49 10.06
N ILE A 65 -13.74 -12.73 8.95
CA ILE A 65 -14.95 -12.25 8.28
C ILE A 65 -15.78 -13.47 7.87
N SER A 66 -17.09 -13.42 8.14
CA SER A 66 -18.00 -14.48 7.70
C SER A 66 -17.96 -14.64 6.17
N ASP A 67 -18.29 -15.84 5.70
CA ASP A 67 -18.36 -16.12 4.26
C ASP A 67 -19.29 -15.13 3.53
N GLU A 68 -20.34 -14.66 4.21
CA GLU A 68 -21.31 -13.68 3.70
C GLU A 68 -20.67 -12.30 3.49
N ALA A 69 -19.87 -11.81 4.46
CA ALA A 69 -19.18 -10.52 4.33
C ALA A 69 -18.11 -10.54 3.24
N GLN A 70 -17.37 -11.64 3.12
CA GLN A 70 -16.43 -11.85 2.01
C GLN A 70 -17.15 -11.87 0.66
N ALA A 71 -18.30 -12.54 0.59
CA ALA A 71 -19.12 -12.57 -0.62
C ALA A 71 -19.71 -11.20 -0.95
N LEU A 72 -20.09 -10.39 0.05
CA LEU A 72 -20.51 -9.00 -0.14
C LEU A 72 -19.37 -8.16 -0.69
N GLU A 73 -18.20 -8.19 -0.06
CA GLU A 73 -17.01 -7.46 -0.52
C GLU A 73 -16.65 -7.83 -1.96
N ALA A 74 -16.62 -9.12 -2.28
CA ALA A 74 -16.25 -9.60 -3.62
C ALA A 74 -17.20 -9.14 -4.75
N ARG A 75 -18.51 -8.97 -4.45
CA ARG A 75 -19.49 -8.51 -5.45
C ARG A 75 -19.74 -7.01 -5.44
N THR A 76 -19.06 -6.27 -4.54
CA THR A 76 -19.17 -4.81 -4.40
C THR A 76 -17.80 -4.14 -4.50
N LEU A 77 -17.15 -3.81 -3.40
CA LEU A 77 -15.84 -3.11 -3.40
C LEU A 77 -14.74 -3.91 -4.12
N GLY A 78 -14.82 -5.24 -4.17
CA GLY A 78 -13.91 -6.10 -4.93
C GLY A 78 -14.26 -6.23 -6.42
N ASP A 79 -15.40 -5.70 -6.88
CA ASP A 79 -15.86 -5.82 -8.26
C ASP A 79 -15.57 -4.55 -9.07
N PRO A 80 -14.81 -4.64 -10.20
CA PRO A 80 -14.44 -3.48 -11.00
C PRO A 80 -15.64 -2.73 -11.60
N ASP A 81 -16.70 -3.43 -12.04
CA ASP A 81 -17.86 -2.82 -12.65
C ASP A 81 -18.67 -2.06 -11.63
N TRP A 82 -18.84 -2.63 -10.45
CA TRP A 82 -19.50 -1.99 -9.31
C TRP A 82 -18.76 -0.71 -8.91
N ASN A 83 -17.43 -0.77 -8.73
CA ASN A 83 -16.63 0.40 -8.38
C ASN A 83 -16.69 1.51 -9.44
N ASN A 84 -16.63 1.14 -10.73
CA ASN A 84 -16.75 2.12 -11.81
C ASN A 84 -18.12 2.81 -11.83
N ALA A 85 -19.18 2.10 -11.46
CA ALA A 85 -20.54 2.65 -11.40
C ALA A 85 -20.72 3.61 -10.23
N HIS A 86 -20.10 3.35 -9.07
CA HIS A 86 -20.38 4.05 -7.80
C HIS A 86 -19.25 4.95 -7.32
N ALA A 87 -18.09 5.01 -8.00
CA ALA A 87 -16.89 5.74 -7.58
C ALA A 87 -17.17 7.21 -7.23
N GLN A 88 -17.99 7.90 -8.02
CA GLN A 88 -18.27 9.31 -7.80
C GLN A 88 -19.06 9.55 -6.51
N GLU A 89 -20.05 8.71 -6.24
CA GLU A 89 -20.87 8.80 -5.03
C GLU A 89 -20.05 8.50 -3.76
N LEU A 90 -19.20 7.45 -3.82
CA LEU A 90 -18.28 7.10 -2.73
C LEU A 90 -17.30 8.24 -2.44
N MET A 91 -16.68 8.83 -3.47
CA MET A 91 -15.76 9.96 -3.29
C MET A 91 -16.45 11.21 -2.75
N ASP A 92 -17.66 11.52 -3.19
CA ASP A 92 -18.41 12.69 -2.70
C ASP A 92 -18.81 12.51 -1.24
N THR A 93 -19.18 11.29 -0.84
CA THR A 93 -19.49 10.95 0.55
C THR A 93 -18.23 10.97 1.43
N ALA A 94 -17.11 10.43 0.95
CA ALA A 94 -15.84 10.51 1.67
C ALA A 94 -15.38 11.96 1.92
N ARG A 95 -15.62 12.87 0.95
CA ARG A 95 -15.31 14.29 1.10
C ARG A 95 -16.11 14.98 2.21
N THR A 96 -17.26 14.48 2.56
CA THR A 96 -18.05 14.99 3.72
C THR A 96 -17.56 14.43 5.06
N GLY A 97 -16.65 13.47 5.06
CA GLY A 97 -16.13 12.81 6.24
C GLY A 97 -17.00 11.63 6.72
N ASP A 98 -17.99 11.22 5.92
CA ASP A 98 -18.86 10.09 6.25
C ASP A 98 -18.29 8.72 5.86
N LEU A 99 -17.23 8.71 5.04
CA LEU A 99 -16.46 7.53 4.66
C LEU A 99 -14.97 7.77 4.88
N GLY A 100 -14.24 6.72 5.25
CA GLY A 100 -12.78 6.72 5.39
C GLY A 100 -12.06 6.28 4.10
N ALA A 101 -10.73 6.27 4.17
CA ALA A 101 -9.87 5.80 3.07
C ALA A 101 -10.13 4.33 2.71
N ASN A 102 -10.33 3.46 3.71
CA ASN A 102 -10.58 2.03 3.49
C ASN A 102 -11.81 1.76 2.60
N ALA A 103 -12.85 2.60 2.72
CA ALA A 103 -14.05 2.49 1.88
C ALA A 103 -13.78 2.80 0.40
N LEU A 104 -12.64 3.43 0.10
CA LEU A 104 -12.22 3.79 -1.27
C LEU A 104 -11.20 2.81 -1.87
N ASP A 105 -10.81 1.74 -1.18
CA ASP A 105 -9.83 0.76 -1.68
C ASP A 105 -10.19 0.21 -3.06
N GLY A 106 -11.46 -0.13 -3.27
CA GLY A 106 -11.93 -0.60 -4.57
C GLY A 106 -11.89 0.49 -5.64
N VAL A 107 -12.26 1.73 -5.27
CA VAL A 107 -12.15 2.90 -6.17
C VAL A 107 -10.69 3.18 -6.50
N LEU A 108 -9.79 3.11 -5.51
CA LEU A 108 -8.36 3.24 -5.69
C LEU A 108 -7.84 2.25 -6.73
N ARG A 109 -8.26 0.99 -6.67
CA ARG A 109 -7.75 -0.09 -7.50
C ARG A 109 -8.36 -0.15 -8.91
N TYR A 110 -9.64 0.14 -9.06
CA TYR A 110 -10.38 -0.17 -10.28
C TYR A 110 -10.88 1.04 -11.07
N TRP A 111 -11.10 2.19 -10.43
CA TRP A 111 -11.68 3.33 -11.10
C TRP A 111 -10.64 4.18 -11.84
N ARG A 112 -10.54 4.02 -13.17
CA ARG A 112 -9.64 4.77 -14.07
C ARG A 112 -8.21 4.92 -13.51
N PRO A 113 -7.50 3.82 -13.24
CA PRO A 113 -6.18 3.87 -12.60
C PRO A 113 -5.11 4.50 -13.49
N ASP A 114 -5.35 4.60 -14.80
CA ASP A 114 -4.47 5.20 -15.82
C ASP A 114 -4.74 6.70 -16.07
N ASP A 115 -5.72 7.31 -15.38
CA ASP A 115 -6.12 8.71 -15.54
C ASP A 115 -5.59 9.58 -14.37
N PRO A 116 -4.57 10.47 -14.59
CA PRO A 116 -4.04 11.33 -13.53
C PRO A 116 -5.06 12.31 -12.92
N ASP A 117 -6.02 12.78 -13.73
CA ASP A 117 -7.07 13.67 -13.23
C ASP A 117 -8.06 12.92 -12.32
N ALA A 118 -8.32 11.65 -12.61
CA ALA A 118 -9.10 10.79 -11.73
C ALA A 118 -8.38 10.57 -10.40
N SER A 119 -7.08 10.31 -10.44
CA SER A 119 -6.23 10.14 -9.24
C SER A 119 -6.16 11.41 -8.39
N ASP A 120 -6.04 12.58 -9.00
CA ASP A 120 -6.07 13.86 -8.30
C ASP A 120 -7.43 14.07 -7.57
N ARG A 121 -8.54 13.67 -8.20
CA ARG A 121 -9.88 13.75 -7.58
C ARG A 121 -10.04 12.77 -6.44
N LEU A 122 -9.56 11.55 -6.62
CA LEU A 122 -9.60 10.51 -5.59
C LEU A 122 -8.78 10.91 -4.37
N ALA A 123 -7.54 11.36 -4.54
CA ALA A 123 -6.70 11.84 -3.46
C ALA A 123 -7.29 13.05 -2.71
N ALA A 124 -8.09 13.88 -3.40
CA ALA A 124 -8.76 15.03 -2.80
C ALA A 124 -10.07 14.69 -2.08
N SER A 125 -10.54 13.44 -2.13
CA SER A 125 -11.78 13.02 -1.47
C SER A 125 -11.60 12.70 0.02
N VAL A 126 -10.36 12.42 0.46
CA VAL A 126 -10.03 12.10 1.86
C VAL A 126 -8.92 13.03 2.33
N ASP A 127 -9.04 13.56 3.54
CA ASP A 127 -7.97 14.33 4.20
C ASP A 127 -7.05 13.38 4.99
N ASP A 128 -6.43 12.45 4.25
CA ASP A 128 -5.49 11.46 4.79
C ASP A 128 -4.22 11.43 3.94
N PRO A 129 -3.08 11.87 4.49
CA PRO A 129 -1.81 11.81 3.78
C PRO A 129 -1.35 10.41 3.40
N CYS A 130 -1.70 9.38 4.18
CA CYS A 130 -1.36 7.99 3.85
C CYS A 130 -2.11 7.53 2.61
N PHE A 131 -3.39 7.91 2.48
CA PHE A 131 -4.15 7.62 1.27
C PHE A 131 -3.59 8.30 0.01
N VAL A 132 -3.02 9.49 0.15
CA VAL A 132 -2.28 10.14 -0.95
C VAL A 132 -1.07 9.31 -1.37
N ASP A 133 -0.36 8.72 -0.41
CA ASP A 133 0.79 7.84 -0.69
C ASP A 133 0.34 6.57 -1.43
N ASP A 134 -0.79 5.95 -1.02
CA ASP A 134 -1.38 4.80 -1.70
C ASP A 134 -1.78 5.14 -3.16
N VAL A 135 -2.42 6.30 -3.37
CA VAL A 135 -2.73 6.78 -4.72
C VAL A 135 -1.47 6.96 -5.56
N CYS A 136 -0.39 7.48 -4.98
CA CYS A 136 0.90 7.64 -5.68
C CYS A 136 1.57 6.28 -5.99
N GLY A 137 1.35 5.27 -5.18
CA GLY A 137 1.92 3.92 -5.36
C GLY A 137 1.21 3.10 -6.43
N GLU A 138 -0.10 3.30 -6.64
CA GLU A 138 -0.92 2.36 -7.41
C GLU A 138 -1.49 2.92 -8.72
N ARG A 139 -1.40 4.26 -8.98
CA ARG A 139 -2.14 4.91 -10.08
C ARG A 139 -1.29 5.87 -10.90
N ALA A 140 -1.75 6.19 -12.11
CA ALA A 140 -1.25 7.34 -12.85
C ALA A 140 -1.52 8.62 -12.05
N VAL A 141 -0.51 9.44 -11.82
CA VAL A 141 -0.60 10.65 -10.98
C VAL A 141 -0.05 11.88 -11.67
N SER A 142 -0.58 13.04 -11.32
CA SER A 142 0.01 14.32 -11.73
C SER A 142 1.31 14.58 -10.98
N ASP A 143 2.22 15.36 -11.58
CA ASP A 143 3.45 15.81 -10.89
C ASP A 143 3.14 16.59 -9.61
N ARG A 144 1.98 17.26 -9.55
CA ARG A 144 1.52 17.97 -8.36
C ARG A 144 1.23 17.01 -7.23
N LEU A 145 0.46 15.95 -7.50
CA LEU A 145 0.10 14.95 -6.51
C LEU A 145 1.34 14.20 -6.03
N LEU A 146 2.20 13.80 -6.95
CA LEU A 146 3.44 13.11 -6.61
C LEU A 146 4.36 13.91 -5.69
N ARG A 147 4.37 15.26 -5.82
CA ARG A 147 5.10 16.15 -4.89
C ARG A 147 4.42 16.35 -3.55
N SER A 148 3.12 16.07 -3.43
CA SER A 148 2.37 16.19 -2.17
C SER A 148 2.45 14.95 -1.27
N ARG A 149 3.05 13.86 -1.76
CA ARG A 149 3.28 12.65 -0.97
C ARG A 149 4.00 12.96 0.34
N THR A 150 3.79 12.15 1.35
CA THR A 150 4.48 12.32 2.62
C THR A 150 5.97 12.03 2.48
N LYS A 151 6.77 12.57 3.37
CA LYS A 151 8.21 12.23 3.46
C LYS A 151 8.45 10.80 4.00
N TRP A 152 7.39 10.13 4.45
CA TRP A 152 7.40 8.78 4.99
C TRP A 152 6.94 7.74 3.95
N ALA A 153 6.38 8.22 2.82
CA ALA A 153 6.02 7.34 1.71
C ALA A 153 7.24 6.51 1.31
N ASP A 154 7.05 5.20 1.23
CA ASP A 154 8.11 4.33 0.73
C ASP A 154 8.30 4.62 -0.76
N THR A 155 9.42 5.24 -1.09
CA THR A 155 9.71 5.60 -2.48
C THR A 155 9.97 4.37 -3.34
N GLU A 156 10.37 3.21 -2.76
CA GLU A 156 10.50 1.96 -3.51
C GLU A 156 9.13 1.50 -3.98
N ASP A 157 8.11 1.52 -3.11
CA ASP A 157 6.73 1.16 -3.47
C ASP A 157 6.19 2.09 -4.56
N ILE A 158 6.42 3.40 -4.45
CA ILE A 158 6.01 4.37 -5.48
C ILE A 158 6.74 4.11 -6.81
N LEU A 159 8.04 3.78 -6.78
CA LEU A 159 8.81 3.48 -7.99
C LEU A 159 8.38 2.19 -8.69
N GLU A 160 7.73 1.27 -7.97
CA GLU A 160 7.11 0.06 -8.54
C GLU A 160 5.80 0.35 -9.27
N ASN A 161 5.21 1.54 -9.09
CA ASN A 161 3.99 1.94 -9.75
C ASN A 161 4.13 1.86 -11.30
N PRO A 162 3.34 0.99 -11.97
CA PRO A 162 3.45 0.78 -13.41
C PRO A 162 3.00 1.98 -14.23
N TYR A 163 2.24 2.90 -13.66
CA TYR A 163 1.68 4.07 -14.34
C TYR A 163 2.58 5.30 -14.31
N LEU A 164 3.69 5.28 -13.57
CA LEU A 164 4.64 6.39 -13.57
C LEU A 164 5.25 6.59 -14.96
N THR A 165 5.29 7.84 -15.39
CA THR A 165 6.07 8.23 -16.57
C THR A 165 7.57 8.10 -16.28
N GLU A 166 8.38 7.92 -17.32
CA GLU A 166 9.84 7.85 -17.18
C GLU A 166 10.41 9.12 -16.53
N THR A 167 9.84 10.29 -16.86
CA THR A 167 10.24 11.57 -16.24
C THR A 167 9.98 11.60 -14.75
N GLN A 168 8.80 11.11 -14.31
CA GLN A 168 8.45 11.03 -12.90
C GLN A 168 9.35 10.04 -12.15
N ARG A 169 9.58 8.88 -12.73
CA ARG A 169 10.47 7.84 -12.19
C ARG A 169 11.89 8.37 -12.01
N SER A 170 12.42 9.05 -13.02
CA SER A 170 13.74 9.66 -12.97
C SER A 170 13.83 10.75 -11.90
N ALA A 171 12.81 11.60 -11.77
CA ALA A 171 12.76 12.65 -10.76
C ALA A 171 12.73 12.06 -9.34
N LEU A 172 11.88 11.04 -9.09
CA LEU A 172 11.81 10.35 -7.81
C LEU A 172 13.14 9.71 -7.43
N SER A 173 13.78 9.03 -8.38
CA SER A 173 15.08 8.39 -8.17
C SER A 173 16.19 9.40 -7.86
N ALA A 174 16.10 10.60 -8.40
CA ALA A 174 17.07 11.67 -8.14
C ALA A 174 16.90 12.30 -6.75
N ASP A 175 15.65 12.40 -6.26
CA ASP A 175 15.32 13.03 -4.98
C ASP A 175 15.52 12.12 -3.77
N THR A 176 15.62 10.80 -3.98
CA THR A 176 15.64 9.83 -2.89
C THR A 176 16.96 9.09 -2.84
N PRO A 177 17.84 9.41 -1.88
CA PRO A 177 19.19 8.87 -1.83
C PRO A 177 19.30 7.35 -1.64
N ASP A 178 18.32 6.69 -1.06
CA ASP A 178 18.44 5.31 -0.62
C ASP A 178 17.51 4.29 -1.30
N SER A 179 16.41 4.71 -1.88
CA SER A 179 15.37 3.79 -2.37
C SER A 179 15.21 3.70 -3.90
N GLY A 180 15.65 4.68 -4.63
CA GLY A 180 15.40 4.79 -6.06
C GLY A 180 16.19 3.88 -7.02
N PHE A 181 16.79 2.79 -6.52
CA PHE A 181 17.73 2.01 -7.31
C PHE A 181 17.15 0.83 -8.07
N THR A 182 15.92 0.43 -7.78
CA THR A 182 15.41 -0.87 -8.23
C THR A 182 14.98 -0.89 -9.69
N HIS A 183 14.55 0.26 -10.23
CA HIS A 183 13.93 0.33 -11.58
C HIS A 183 14.42 1.48 -12.45
N VAL A 184 15.67 1.92 -12.28
CA VAL A 184 16.23 2.96 -13.16
C VAL A 184 16.63 2.34 -14.48
N SER A 185 15.78 2.48 -15.50
CA SER A 185 16.08 2.10 -16.88
C SER A 185 16.66 3.24 -17.71
N ASP A 186 16.52 4.48 -17.22
CA ASP A 186 16.98 5.67 -17.91
C ASP A 186 18.47 5.92 -17.73
N ARG A 187 19.18 5.99 -18.86
CA ARG A 187 20.61 6.20 -18.93
C ARG A 187 21.08 7.52 -18.29
N GLU A 188 20.33 8.60 -18.49
CA GLU A 188 20.71 9.92 -17.95
C GLU A 188 20.59 9.96 -16.44
N THR A 189 19.58 9.32 -15.89
CA THR A 189 19.38 9.18 -14.44
C THR A 189 20.51 8.35 -13.83
N LEU A 190 20.84 7.18 -14.40
CA LEU A 190 21.98 6.38 -13.93
C LEU A 190 23.30 7.16 -14.00
N ARG A 191 23.51 7.92 -15.07
CA ARG A 191 24.67 8.79 -15.20
C ARG A 191 24.70 9.84 -14.08
N ALA A 192 23.60 10.52 -13.81
CA ALA A 192 23.49 11.50 -12.72
C ALA A 192 23.76 10.86 -11.35
N MET A 193 23.30 9.64 -11.14
CA MET A 193 23.56 8.87 -9.90
C MET A 193 25.06 8.59 -9.71
N LEU A 194 25.79 8.27 -10.76
CA LEU A 194 27.24 8.02 -10.71
C LEU A 194 28.08 9.27 -10.44
N PHE A 195 27.49 10.46 -10.57
CA PHE A 195 28.15 11.73 -10.23
C PHE A 195 27.83 12.22 -8.80
N ARG A 196 27.02 11.49 -8.03
CA ARG A 196 26.75 11.89 -6.64
C ARG A 196 28.01 11.80 -5.77
N PRO A 197 28.18 12.68 -4.78
CA PRO A 197 29.34 12.68 -3.90
C PRO A 197 29.39 11.44 -2.96
N GLU A 198 28.21 10.89 -2.59
CA GLU A 198 28.10 9.80 -1.63
C GLU A 198 28.52 8.45 -2.28
N GLU A 199 29.59 7.87 -1.79
CA GLU A 199 30.12 6.60 -2.26
C GLU A 199 29.10 5.47 -2.20
N GLY A 200 28.40 5.30 -1.06
CA GLY A 200 27.40 4.26 -0.87
C GLY A 200 26.23 4.37 -1.81
N TYR A 201 25.88 5.60 -2.21
CA TYR A 201 24.86 5.88 -3.20
C TYR A 201 25.29 5.38 -4.59
N ARG A 202 26.46 5.78 -5.05
CA ARG A 202 27.01 5.33 -6.35
C ARG A 202 27.16 3.82 -6.42
N ALA A 203 27.66 3.21 -5.34
CA ALA A 203 27.84 1.77 -5.24
C ALA A 203 26.51 1.00 -5.39
N ARG A 204 25.45 1.46 -4.71
CA ARG A 204 24.11 0.87 -4.84
C ARG A 204 23.53 1.07 -6.25
N ALA A 205 23.70 2.24 -6.85
CA ALA A 205 23.27 2.50 -8.23
C ALA A 205 23.87 1.48 -9.21
N VAL A 206 25.16 1.22 -9.10
CA VAL A 206 25.84 0.19 -9.92
C VAL A 206 25.33 -1.22 -9.60
N ALA A 207 25.24 -1.57 -8.31
CA ALA A 207 24.84 -2.92 -7.88
C ALA A 207 23.45 -3.30 -8.39
N ARG A 208 22.49 -2.39 -8.26
CA ARG A 208 21.08 -2.61 -8.63
C ARG A 208 20.84 -2.57 -10.15
N ASN A 209 21.66 -1.82 -10.90
CA ASN A 209 21.51 -1.63 -12.34
C ASN A 209 22.69 -2.22 -13.11
N ARG A 210 23.31 -3.26 -12.60
CA ARG A 210 24.56 -3.85 -13.08
C ARG A 210 24.53 -4.20 -14.56
N ASP A 211 23.42 -4.79 -15.02
CA ASP A 211 23.29 -5.23 -16.40
C ASP A 211 23.23 -4.04 -17.37
N ILE A 212 22.51 -2.97 -17.00
CA ILE A 212 22.42 -1.75 -17.79
C ILE A 212 23.77 -1.03 -17.81
N VAL A 213 24.41 -0.89 -16.65
CA VAL A 213 25.73 -0.25 -16.53
C VAL A 213 26.80 -1.02 -17.32
N ARG A 214 26.73 -2.36 -17.33
CA ARG A 214 27.65 -3.17 -18.13
C ARG A 214 27.41 -3.08 -19.64
N ALA A 215 26.15 -2.97 -20.04
CA ALA A 215 25.76 -2.89 -21.45
C ALA A 215 26.05 -1.51 -22.06
N ASP A 216 26.07 -0.45 -21.27
CA ASP A 216 26.36 0.92 -21.71
C ASP A 216 27.87 1.22 -21.54
N LEU A 217 28.51 1.60 -22.65
CA LEU A 217 29.96 1.86 -22.67
C LEU A 217 30.36 3.03 -21.75
N GLU A 218 29.58 4.11 -21.72
CA GLU A 218 29.88 5.30 -20.91
C GLU A 218 29.65 5.05 -19.43
N LEU A 219 28.50 4.48 -19.08
CA LEU A 219 28.17 4.13 -17.68
C LEU A 219 29.16 3.11 -17.12
N GLY A 220 29.50 2.09 -17.92
CA GLY A 220 30.50 1.10 -17.56
C GLY A 220 31.89 1.68 -17.35
N GLU A 221 32.29 2.69 -18.14
CA GLU A 221 33.59 3.36 -17.96
C GLU A 221 33.55 4.25 -16.71
N LEU A 222 32.49 5.01 -16.50
CA LEU A 222 32.31 5.83 -15.29
C LEU A 222 32.41 4.98 -14.02
N ALA A 223 31.73 3.84 -13.99
CA ALA A 223 31.77 2.96 -12.82
C ALA A 223 33.14 2.25 -12.65
N ARG A 224 33.85 1.90 -13.72
CA ARG A 224 35.21 1.32 -13.64
C ARG A 224 36.25 2.34 -13.18
N THR A 225 36.07 3.60 -13.51
CA THR A 225 37.01 4.68 -13.18
C THR A 225 36.62 5.43 -11.91
N ASP A 226 35.53 5.01 -11.24
CA ASP A 226 35.10 5.63 -9.96
C ASP A 226 36.24 5.57 -8.94
N PRO A 227 36.48 6.64 -8.17
CA PRO A 227 37.52 6.64 -7.14
C PRO A 227 37.29 5.62 -6.03
N SER A 228 36.06 5.14 -5.84
CA SER A 228 35.67 4.18 -4.80
C SER A 228 35.90 2.73 -5.24
N ASP A 229 36.65 1.97 -4.44
CA ASP A 229 36.80 0.52 -4.60
C ASP A 229 35.47 -0.23 -4.50
N LEU A 230 34.56 0.29 -3.67
CA LEU A 230 33.21 -0.28 -3.49
C LEU A 230 32.40 -0.21 -4.79
N VAL A 231 32.40 0.96 -5.46
CA VAL A 231 31.69 1.14 -6.74
C VAL A 231 32.28 0.22 -7.81
N ARG A 232 33.62 0.21 -7.95
CA ARG A 232 34.32 -0.64 -8.92
C ARG A 232 34.06 -2.12 -8.69
N GLY A 233 33.99 -2.55 -7.42
CA GLY A 233 33.79 -3.95 -7.03
C GLY A 233 32.46 -4.54 -7.51
N TYR A 234 31.43 -3.73 -7.70
CA TYR A 234 30.14 -4.21 -8.22
C TYR A 234 30.11 -4.50 -9.73
N LEU A 235 31.12 -4.07 -10.48
CA LEU A 235 31.27 -4.38 -11.91
C LEU A 235 32.10 -5.64 -12.19
N GLY A 236 32.87 -6.07 -11.21
CA GLY A 236 33.77 -7.24 -11.32
C GLY A 236 33.07 -8.59 -11.51
#